data_573145a4a63bf19356a6954588b21882
#
_entry.id   573145a4a63bf19356a6954588b21882
#
_cell.length_a   1.000
_cell.length_b   1.000
_cell.length_c   1.000
_cell.angle_alpha   90.00
_cell.angle_beta   90.00
_cell.angle_gamma   90.00
#
_symmetry.space_group_name_H-M   'P 1'
#
loop_
_entity.id
_entity.type
_entity.pdbx_description
1 polymer ?
#
loop_
_entity_poly.entity_id
_entity_poly.type
_entity_poly.pdbx_seq_one_letter_code
_entity_poly.pdbx_strand_id
1 'polypeptide(L)'
;MIGRFRTQACALIDAIAPAYKPSLRLAPTSYRPTQVESRVQSWRADDRRLHVDAFPSRPNRGERILRVFTNLNPGGEPRVWRVGESFEDIARRFVPRAKPYVAWQAKALKALHVTKSLRTEYDHLMLQLHDGMKGDTDYQRTSPQVEMPFPPGSTWVCYSDQASHAVMSGQFMMEQTLHLPAEAQVDPTASPLAILERQLGHKLT
;
A
#
# COMPACT_ATOMS: atom_id res chain seq x y z
N MET A 1 -9.72 -20.42 -10.05
CA MET A 1 -9.81 -19.64 -8.80
C MET A 1 -9.38 -18.18 -9.01
N ILE A 2 -8.14 -17.89 -9.40
CA ILE A 2 -7.59 -16.51 -9.56
C ILE A 2 -8.44 -15.65 -10.49
N GLY A 3 -8.78 -16.14 -11.72
CA GLY A 3 -9.59 -15.38 -12.68
C GLY A 3 -10.99 -15.03 -12.14
N ARG A 4 -11.64 -15.98 -11.45
CA ARG A 4 -12.96 -15.73 -10.84
C ARG A 4 -12.86 -14.66 -9.74
N PHE A 5 -11.85 -14.73 -8.86
CA PHE A 5 -11.64 -13.72 -7.83
C PHE A 5 -11.41 -12.33 -8.43
N ARG A 6 -10.57 -12.22 -9.47
CA ARG A 6 -10.34 -10.96 -10.19
C ARG A 6 -11.65 -10.37 -10.72
N THR A 7 -12.47 -11.18 -11.38
CA THR A 7 -13.76 -10.71 -11.92
C THR A 7 -14.69 -10.21 -10.81
N GLN A 8 -14.79 -10.94 -9.68
CA GLN A 8 -15.61 -10.54 -8.55
C GLN A 8 -15.08 -9.28 -7.84
N ALA A 9 -13.76 -9.16 -7.67
CA ALA A 9 -13.14 -7.97 -7.09
C ALA A 9 -13.38 -6.72 -7.95
N CYS A 10 -13.28 -6.83 -9.28
CA CYS A 10 -13.61 -5.72 -10.18
C CYS A 10 -15.10 -5.36 -10.11
N ALA A 11 -15.99 -6.37 -10.11
CA ALA A 11 -17.43 -6.13 -9.99
C ALA A 11 -17.80 -5.45 -8.65
N LEU A 12 -17.12 -5.82 -7.55
CA LEU A 12 -17.29 -5.16 -6.27
C LEU A 12 -16.90 -3.67 -6.36
N ILE A 13 -15.73 -3.34 -6.92
CA ILE A 13 -15.31 -1.95 -7.08
C ILE A 13 -16.24 -1.18 -8.01
N ASP A 14 -16.68 -1.78 -9.11
CA ASP A 14 -17.66 -1.18 -10.02
C ASP A 14 -18.99 -0.85 -9.31
N ALA A 15 -19.39 -1.66 -8.33
CA ALA A 15 -20.62 -1.46 -7.56
C ALA A 15 -20.47 -0.37 -6.48
N ILE A 16 -19.37 -0.35 -5.73
CA ILE A 16 -19.18 0.59 -4.60
C ILE A 16 -18.55 1.93 -5.01
N ALA A 17 -17.85 1.97 -6.15
CA ALA A 17 -17.17 3.15 -6.66
C ALA A 17 -17.28 3.22 -8.20
N PRO A 18 -18.47 3.31 -8.78
CA PRO A 18 -18.67 3.26 -10.24
C PRO A 18 -17.94 4.37 -10.99
N ALA A 19 -17.72 5.51 -10.37
CA ALA A 19 -16.97 6.63 -10.94
C ALA A 19 -15.50 6.29 -11.24
N TYR A 20 -14.92 5.28 -10.60
CA TYR A 20 -13.53 4.89 -10.83
C TYR A 20 -13.34 4.01 -12.07
N LYS A 21 -14.41 3.34 -12.53
CA LYS A 21 -14.36 2.34 -13.59
C LYS A 21 -13.58 2.77 -14.84
N PRO A 22 -13.77 3.97 -15.41
CA PRO A 22 -13.05 4.38 -16.63
C PRO A 22 -11.54 4.62 -16.42
N SER A 23 -11.11 4.85 -15.18
CA SER A 23 -9.74 5.21 -14.84
C SER A 23 -8.96 4.09 -14.14
N LEU A 24 -9.63 3.01 -13.75
CA LEU A 24 -8.98 1.89 -13.06
C LEU A 24 -8.09 1.08 -14.00
N ARG A 25 -6.88 0.81 -13.55
CA ARG A 25 -5.91 -0.06 -14.23
C ARG A 25 -5.63 -1.30 -13.37
N LEU A 26 -5.85 -2.46 -13.96
CA LEU A 26 -5.62 -3.75 -13.29
C LEU A 26 -4.13 -4.03 -13.12
N ALA A 27 -3.77 -4.47 -11.93
CA ALA A 27 -2.51 -5.10 -11.61
C ALA A 27 -2.70 -6.62 -11.38
N PRO A 28 -1.61 -7.40 -11.21
CA PRO A 28 -1.74 -8.83 -10.97
C PRO A 28 -2.56 -9.18 -9.73
N THR A 29 -3.37 -10.22 -9.86
CA THR A 29 -4.04 -10.88 -8.73
C THR A 29 -3.03 -11.79 -8.03
N SER A 30 -2.98 -11.80 -6.72
CA SER A 30 -2.13 -12.70 -5.95
C SER A 30 -2.91 -13.58 -4.98
N TYR A 31 -2.38 -14.79 -4.78
CA TYR A 31 -2.83 -15.73 -3.77
C TYR A 31 -1.71 -15.95 -2.76
N ARG A 32 -2.01 -15.81 -1.49
CA ARG A 32 -1.06 -15.91 -0.37
C ARG A 32 -1.42 -17.11 0.51
N PRO A 33 -0.90 -18.31 0.19
CA PRO A 33 -1.23 -19.53 0.93
C PRO A 33 -0.43 -19.69 2.23
N THR A 34 0.67 -18.96 2.39
CA THR A 34 1.60 -19.13 3.52
C THR A 34 1.08 -18.40 4.75
N GLN A 35 1.17 -19.06 5.89
CA GLN A 35 0.89 -18.45 7.19
C GLN A 35 1.85 -17.29 7.46
N VAL A 36 1.32 -16.17 7.96
CA VAL A 36 2.09 -14.93 8.14
C VAL A 36 3.18 -15.11 9.19
N GLU A 37 2.84 -15.74 10.30
CA GLU A 37 3.68 -15.88 11.49
C GLU A 37 4.93 -16.74 11.21
N SER A 38 4.85 -17.67 10.28
CA SER A 38 5.95 -18.56 9.91
C SER A 38 6.98 -17.95 8.94
N ARG A 39 6.72 -16.74 8.44
CA ARG A 39 7.60 -16.09 7.46
C ARG A 39 8.86 -15.54 8.12
N VAL A 40 10.02 -16.00 7.63
CA VAL A 40 11.31 -15.40 7.96
C VAL A 40 11.70 -14.45 6.83
N GLN A 41 11.79 -13.17 7.13
CA GLN A 41 12.12 -12.14 6.12
C GLN A 41 12.83 -10.95 6.76
N SER A 42 13.47 -10.14 5.91
CA SER A 42 14.10 -8.90 6.39
C SER A 42 13.06 -7.94 6.96
N TRP A 43 13.46 -7.03 7.83
CA TRP A 43 12.55 -6.06 8.43
C TRP A 43 11.81 -5.19 7.40
N ARG A 44 12.41 -4.93 6.22
CA ARG A 44 11.76 -4.20 5.12
C ARG A 44 10.65 -5.00 4.46
N ALA A 45 10.82 -6.32 4.39
CA ALA A 45 9.83 -7.22 3.80
C ALA A 45 8.79 -7.72 4.82
N ASP A 46 9.00 -7.47 6.13
CA ASP A 46 8.13 -7.94 7.19
C ASP A 46 6.81 -7.14 7.23
N ASP A 47 5.74 -7.74 6.70
CA ASP A 47 4.41 -7.13 6.66
C ASP A 47 3.73 -7.05 8.04
N ARG A 48 4.32 -7.64 9.09
CA ARG A 48 3.86 -7.50 10.47
C ARG A 48 4.24 -6.15 11.10
N ARG A 49 5.02 -5.34 10.38
CA ARG A 49 5.34 -3.97 10.78
C ARG A 49 4.40 -3.00 10.11
N LEU A 50 3.88 -2.03 10.87
CA LEU A 50 3.05 -0.95 10.32
C LEU A 50 3.79 -0.25 9.18
N HIS A 51 3.10 -0.10 8.06
CA HIS A 51 3.60 0.57 6.86
C HIS A 51 2.46 1.08 5.99
N VAL A 52 2.78 1.93 5.06
CA VAL A 52 1.99 2.22 3.86
C VAL A 52 2.67 1.55 2.68
N ASP A 53 1.92 1.10 1.69
CA ASP A 53 2.52 0.44 0.54
C ASP A 53 3.33 1.39 -0.34
N ALA A 54 4.53 0.94 -0.71
CA ALA A 54 5.36 1.55 -1.72
C ALA A 54 6.16 0.46 -2.46
N PHE A 55 6.34 0.62 -3.77
CA PHE A 55 7.00 -0.41 -4.58
C PHE A 55 8.41 0.00 -5.00
N PRO A 56 9.47 -0.62 -4.46
CA PRO A 56 10.86 -0.22 -4.77
C PRO A 56 11.23 -0.38 -6.24
N SER A 57 10.69 -1.39 -6.94
CA SER A 57 11.01 -1.67 -8.36
C SER A 57 9.95 -1.20 -9.35
N ARG A 58 8.77 -0.81 -8.89
CA ARG A 58 7.63 -0.42 -9.74
C ARG A 58 7.05 0.91 -9.29
N PRO A 59 7.74 2.02 -9.58
CA PRO A 59 7.23 3.35 -9.28
C PRO A 59 5.81 3.54 -9.81
N ASN A 60 4.90 4.01 -8.98
CA ASN A 60 3.50 4.25 -9.33
C ASN A 60 3.19 5.72 -9.64
N ARG A 61 4.15 6.63 -9.42
CA ARG A 61 4.13 8.01 -9.89
C ARG A 61 2.90 8.81 -9.44
N GLY A 62 2.48 8.59 -8.19
CA GLY A 62 1.31 9.23 -7.61
C GLY A 62 -0.02 8.51 -7.81
N GLU A 63 -0.07 7.45 -8.63
CA GLU A 63 -1.28 6.62 -8.70
C GLU A 63 -1.56 5.96 -7.33
N ARG A 64 -2.84 5.81 -7.02
CA ARG A 64 -3.30 5.12 -5.82
C ARG A 64 -3.13 3.61 -5.96
N ILE A 65 -2.94 2.95 -4.83
CA ILE A 65 -2.91 1.49 -4.72
C ILE A 65 -4.20 1.04 -4.03
N LEU A 66 -5.24 0.83 -4.83
CA LEU A 66 -6.52 0.30 -4.36
C LEU A 66 -6.45 -1.22 -4.34
N ARG A 67 -6.77 -1.83 -3.21
CA ARG A 67 -6.72 -3.28 -3.04
C ARG A 67 -8.03 -3.85 -2.53
N VAL A 68 -8.38 -5.01 -3.08
CA VAL A 68 -9.46 -5.87 -2.60
C VAL A 68 -8.83 -7.13 -2.04
N PHE A 69 -9.11 -7.42 -0.79
CA PHE A 69 -8.61 -8.61 -0.09
C PHE A 69 -9.79 -9.51 0.29
N THR A 70 -9.55 -10.82 0.31
CA THR A 70 -10.53 -11.78 0.85
C THR A 70 -9.81 -12.85 1.65
N ASN A 71 -10.26 -13.10 2.89
CA ASN A 71 -9.81 -14.22 3.70
C ASN A 71 -10.51 -15.50 3.23
N LEU A 72 -9.74 -16.44 2.70
CA LEU A 72 -10.22 -17.74 2.21
C LEU A 72 -9.89 -18.91 3.16
N ASN A 73 -9.53 -18.63 4.43
CA ASN A 73 -9.09 -19.65 5.36
C ASN A 73 -10.22 -20.70 5.58
N PRO A 74 -10.00 -22.00 5.23
CA PRO A 74 -10.99 -23.03 5.42
C PRO A 74 -11.05 -23.55 6.87
N GLY A 75 -10.06 -23.22 7.69
CA GLY A 75 -9.93 -23.65 9.08
C GLY A 75 -10.65 -22.78 10.10
N GLY A 76 -11.38 -21.74 9.66
CA GLY A 76 -12.11 -20.87 10.56
C GLY A 76 -11.30 -19.72 11.16
N GLU A 77 -10.01 -19.59 10.85
CA GLU A 77 -9.14 -18.59 11.45
C GLU A 77 -9.25 -17.20 10.79
N PRO A 78 -9.33 -16.12 11.60
CA PRO A 78 -9.34 -14.76 11.06
C PRO A 78 -7.99 -14.36 10.48
N ARG A 79 -8.03 -13.44 9.54
CA ARG A 79 -6.88 -12.65 9.10
C ARG A 79 -6.80 -11.41 9.98
N VAL A 80 -5.79 -11.33 10.84
CA VAL A 80 -5.67 -10.21 11.78
C VAL A 80 -4.74 -9.15 11.21
N TRP A 81 -5.25 -7.93 11.13
CA TRP A 81 -4.48 -6.73 10.80
C TRP A 81 -4.38 -5.81 12.02
N ARG A 82 -3.39 -4.92 11.99
CA ARG A 82 -3.44 -3.67 12.75
C ARG A 82 -3.53 -2.52 11.76
N VAL A 83 -4.36 -1.53 12.09
CA VAL A 83 -4.52 -0.29 11.34
C VAL A 83 -4.01 0.84 12.22
N GLY A 84 -3.09 1.63 11.68
CA GLY A 84 -2.41 2.70 12.40
C GLY A 84 -3.04 4.08 12.19
N GLU A 85 -2.25 5.11 12.46
CA GLU A 85 -2.64 6.52 12.37
C GLU A 85 -2.88 6.99 10.92
N SER A 86 -3.39 8.21 10.76
CA SER A 86 -3.67 8.82 9.47
C SER A 86 -2.41 9.04 8.63
N PHE A 87 -2.56 9.10 7.30
CA PHE A 87 -1.43 9.37 6.42
C PHE A 87 -0.81 10.76 6.68
N GLU A 88 -1.62 11.75 7.04
CA GLU A 88 -1.15 13.08 7.42
C GLU A 88 -0.21 13.04 8.62
N ASP A 89 -0.52 12.24 9.65
CA ASP A 89 0.31 12.08 10.84
C ASP A 89 1.62 11.36 10.51
N ILE A 90 1.54 10.32 9.67
CA ILE A 90 2.70 9.61 9.14
C ILE A 90 3.60 10.57 8.35
N ALA A 91 3.04 11.33 7.42
CA ALA A 91 3.78 12.29 6.61
C ALA A 91 4.45 13.35 7.49
N ARG A 92 3.71 13.92 8.45
CA ARG A 92 4.25 14.91 9.40
C ARG A 92 5.42 14.37 10.22
N ARG A 93 5.38 13.10 10.59
CA ARG A 93 6.41 12.42 11.40
C ARG A 93 7.64 12.04 10.59
N PHE A 94 7.46 11.49 9.38
CA PHE A 94 8.55 10.83 8.65
C PHE A 94 9.14 11.65 7.50
N VAL A 95 8.37 12.57 6.88
CA VAL A 95 8.91 13.42 5.80
C VAL A 95 10.12 14.26 6.25
N PRO A 96 10.14 14.87 7.46
CA PRO A 96 11.32 15.62 7.92
C PRO A 96 12.59 14.76 8.09
N ARG A 97 12.45 13.44 8.15
CA ARG A 97 13.56 12.48 8.30
C ARG A 97 13.96 11.86 6.96
N ALA A 98 13.20 12.12 5.89
CA ALA A 98 13.45 11.55 4.57
C ALA A 98 14.72 12.13 3.95
N LYS A 99 15.48 11.28 3.27
CA LYS A 99 16.64 11.72 2.49
C LYS A 99 16.16 12.47 1.24
N PRO A 100 16.88 13.51 0.80
CA PRO A 100 16.51 14.24 -0.41
C PRO A 100 16.44 13.33 -1.65
N TYR A 101 15.50 13.64 -2.54
CA TYR A 101 15.44 13.01 -3.85
C TYR A 101 16.61 13.42 -4.72
N VAL A 102 17.23 12.47 -5.41
CA VAL A 102 18.37 12.71 -6.28
C VAL A 102 18.07 12.18 -7.68
N ALA A 103 17.77 13.09 -8.62
CA ALA A 103 17.29 12.76 -9.96
C ALA A 103 18.25 11.87 -10.77
N TRP A 104 19.59 12.08 -10.67
CA TRP A 104 20.55 11.24 -11.37
C TRP A 104 20.55 9.79 -10.87
N GLN A 105 20.34 9.57 -9.56
CA GLN A 105 20.21 8.21 -9.00
C GLN A 105 18.97 7.51 -9.56
N ALA A 106 17.84 8.21 -9.69
CA ALA A 106 16.63 7.66 -10.31
C ALA A 106 16.87 7.26 -11.76
N LYS A 107 17.60 8.09 -12.53
CA LYS A 107 18.01 7.78 -13.91
C LYS A 107 18.94 6.56 -13.97
N ALA A 108 19.91 6.46 -13.07
CA ALA A 108 20.83 5.32 -13.01
C ALA A 108 20.09 4.02 -12.67
N LEU A 109 19.17 4.02 -11.67
CA LEU A 109 18.36 2.87 -11.32
C LEU A 109 17.48 2.38 -12.48
N LYS A 110 16.93 3.31 -13.27
CA LYS A 110 16.19 2.97 -14.48
C LYS A 110 17.09 2.39 -15.56
N ALA A 111 18.25 3.00 -15.82
CA ALA A 111 19.22 2.53 -16.83
C ALA A 111 19.75 1.11 -16.51
N LEU A 112 19.96 0.82 -15.24
CA LEU A 112 20.38 -0.49 -14.73
C LEU A 112 19.22 -1.49 -14.60
N HIS A 113 18.00 -1.15 -15.03
CA HIS A 113 16.79 -1.99 -14.94
C HIS A 113 16.41 -2.42 -13.53
N VAL A 114 16.91 -1.72 -12.50
CA VAL A 114 16.50 -1.95 -11.10
C VAL A 114 15.06 -1.47 -10.88
N THR A 115 14.65 -0.37 -11.55
CA THR A 115 13.27 0.09 -11.58
C THR A 115 12.67 -0.06 -12.97
N LYS A 116 11.39 -0.41 -13.04
CA LYS A 116 10.64 -0.59 -14.30
C LYS A 116 10.35 0.73 -15.01
N SER A 117 10.24 1.82 -14.26
CA SER A 117 10.06 3.18 -14.77
C SER A 117 10.95 4.16 -14.01
N LEU A 118 11.01 5.41 -14.46
CA LEU A 118 11.70 6.46 -13.72
C LEU A 118 10.98 6.72 -12.40
N ARG A 119 11.72 6.66 -11.29
CA ARG A 119 11.22 7.01 -9.96
C ARG A 119 11.07 8.53 -9.86
N THR A 120 9.89 9.00 -9.46
CA THR A 120 9.64 10.40 -9.14
C THR A 120 10.05 10.74 -7.71
N GLU A 121 10.01 12.02 -7.34
CA GLU A 121 10.21 12.42 -5.95
C GLU A 121 9.12 11.85 -5.03
N TYR A 122 7.87 11.78 -5.50
CA TYR A 122 6.79 11.09 -4.80
C TYR A 122 7.14 9.63 -4.48
N ASP A 123 7.57 8.86 -5.49
CA ASP A 123 7.93 7.45 -5.28
C ASP A 123 9.09 7.30 -4.30
N HIS A 124 10.05 8.22 -4.34
CA HIS A 124 11.18 8.25 -3.41
C HIS A 124 10.68 8.48 -1.97
N LEU A 125 9.83 9.49 -1.77
CA LEU A 125 9.27 9.80 -0.45
C LEU A 125 8.42 8.64 0.10
N MET A 126 7.55 8.06 -0.72
CA MET A 126 6.73 6.91 -0.28
C MET A 126 7.60 5.73 0.19
N LEU A 127 8.73 5.46 -0.48
CA LEU A 127 9.69 4.45 -0.03
C LEU A 127 10.39 4.85 1.27
N GLN A 128 10.72 6.14 1.46
CA GLN A 128 11.30 6.63 2.71
C GLN A 128 10.29 6.52 3.87
N LEU A 129 9.02 6.79 3.63
CA LEU A 129 7.95 6.60 4.62
C LEU A 129 7.79 5.12 4.96
N HIS A 130 7.65 4.25 3.97
CA HIS A 130 7.56 2.80 4.15
C HIS A 130 8.72 2.25 4.99
N ASP A 131 9.96 2.55 4.59
CA ASP A 131 11.16 2.06 5.28
C ASP A 131 11.32 2.73 6.66
N GLY A 132 11.00 4.02 6.78
CA GLY A 132 11.04 4.77 8.03
C GLY A 132 10.08 4.20 9.07
N MET A 133 8.83 3.94 8.67
CA MET A 133 7.83 3.31 9.53
C MET A 133 8.28 1.92 9.98
N LYS A 134 8.68 1.05 9.04
CA LYS A 134 9.11 -0.31 9.35
C LYS A 134 10.38 -0.38 10.18
N GLY A 135 11.29 0.58 10.02
CA GLY A 135 12.58 0.61 10.72
C GLY A 135 12.52 1.24 12.12
N ASP A 136 11.51 2.04 12.42
CA ASP A 136 11.35 2.73 13.70
C ASP A 136 10.64 1.82 14.71
N THR A 137 11.44 1.16 15.56
CA THR A 137 10.92 0.20 16.56
C THR A 137 10.05 0.86 17.63
N ASP A 138 10.33 2.12 17.97
CA ASP A 138 9.51 2.86 18.92
C ASP A 138 8.16 3.22 18.31
N TYR A 139 8.14 3.67 17.06
CA TYR A 139 6.91 3.87 16.30
C TYR A 139 6.06 2.61 16.25
N GLN A 140 6.65 1.47 15.91
CA GLN A 140 5.95 0.18 15.85
C GLN A 140 5.29 -0.22 17.17
N ARG A 141 5.88 0.17 18.29
CA ARG A 141 5.43 -0.15 19.64
C ARG A 141 4.42 0.85 20.20
N THR A 142 4.59 2.14 19.91
CA THR A 142 3.89 3.23 20.63
C THR A 142 2.87 3.99 19.80
N SER A 143 2.90 3.85 18.45
CA SER A 143 1.92 4.53 17.61
C SER A 143 0.50 4.04 17.89
N PRO A 144 -0.52 4.91 17.78
CA PRO A 144 -1.91 4.51 17.84
C PRO A 144 -2.20 3.44 16.78
N GLN A 145 -2.81 2.33 17.20
CA GLN A 145 -3.17 1.25 16.29
C GLN A 145 -4.36 0.47 16.82
N VAL A 146 -5.21 0.01 15.92
CA VAL A 146 -6.40 -0.78 16.20
C VAL A 146 -6.26 -2.15 15.56
N GLU A 147 -6.55 -3.20 16.31
CA GLU A 147 -6.60 -4.55 15.77
C GLU A 147 -7.91 -4.80 15.05
N MET A 148 -7.80 -5.34 13.83
CA MET A 148 -8.90 -5.62 12.91
C MET A 148 -8.88 -7.10 12.51
N PRO A 149 -9.63 -7.98 13.18
CA PRO A 149 -9.81 -9.37 12.76
C PRO A 149 -10.81 -9.44 11.60
N PHE A 150 -10.40 -10.03 10.48
CA PHE A 150 -11.23 -10.34 9.33
C PHE A 150 -11.56 -11.84 9.33
N PRO A 151 -12.77 -12.26 9.72
CA PRO A 151 -13.18 -13.66 9.70
C PRO A 151 -13.07 -14.30 8.31
N PRO A 152 -13.03 -15.65 8.21
CA PRO A 152 -13.12 -16.33 6.92
C PRO A 152 -14.34 -15.90 6.11
N GLY A 153 -14.16 -15.71 4.81
CA GLY A 153 -15.18 -15.16 3.91
C GLY A 153 -15.27 -13.63 3.90
N SER A 154 -14.62 -12.92 4.83
CA SER A 154 -14.59 -11.46 4.79
C SER A 154 -13.86 -10.95 3.56
N THR A 155 -14.42 -9.90 2.96
CA THR A 155 -13.77 -9.11 1.92
C THR A 155 -13.66 -7.67 2.39
N TRP A 156 -12.49 -7.06 2.24
CA TRP A 156 -12.27 -5.65 2.56
C TRP A 156 -11.52 -4.94 1.46
N VAL A 157 -11.73 -3.64 1.40
CA VAL A 157 -11.15 -2.74 0.39
C VAL A 157 -10.43 -1.61 1.10
N CYS A 158 -9.23 -1.27 0.65
CA CYS A 158 -8.52 -0.09 1.14
C CYS A 158 -7.57 0.47 0.09
N TYR A 159 -7.21 1.74 0.28
CA TYR A 159 -6.04 2.33 -0.35
C TYR A 159 -4.82 2.00 0.50
N SER A 160 -4.06 0.98 0.11
CA SER A 160 -2.93 0.48 0.89
C SER A 160 -1.69 1.39 0.86
N ASP A 161 -1.64 2.33 -0.09
CA ASP A 161 -0.67 3.43 -0.14
C ASP A 161 -0.95 4.53 0.90
N GLN A 162 -2.14 4.52 1.51
CA GLN A 162 -2.58 5.54 2.47
C GLN A 162 -2.91 4.95 3.85
N ALA A 163 -3.60 3.83 3.88
CA ALA A 163 -3.95 3.16 5.13
C ALA A 163 -2.69 2.55 5.76
N SER A 164 -2.25 3.08 6.90
CA SER A 164 -1.20 2.45 7.70
C SER A 164 -1.68 1.10 8.18
N HIS A 165 -0.98 0.04 7.82
CA HIS A 165 -1.42 -1.30 8.17
C HIS A 165 -0.26 -2.25 8.44
N ALA A 166 -0.55 -3.29 9.22
CA ALA A 166 0.32 -4.43 9.48
C ALA A 166 -0.50 -5.72 9.47
N VAL A 167 0.05 -6.79 8.94
CA VAL A 167 -0.60 -8.10 8.86
C VAL A 167 -0.03 -9.00 9.94
N MET A 168 -0.79 -9.26 10.99
CA MET A 168 -0.30 -9.94 12.19
C MET A 168 -0.35 -11.46 12.08
N SER A 169 -1.46 -11.99 11.54
CA SER A 169 -1.68 -13.44 11.47
C SER A 169 -2.57 -13.85 10.30
N GLY A 170 -2.65 -15.15 10.06
CA GLY A 170 -3.57 -15.78 9.13
C GLY A 170 -2.94 -16.31 7.85
N GLN A 171 -3.74 -17.07 7.09
CA GLN A 171 -3.34 -17.85 5.92
C GLN A 171 -4.44 -17.78 4.83
N PHE A 172 -4.11 -18.20 3.61
CA PHE A 172 -5.06 -18.35 2.49
C PHE A 172 -5.83 -17.08 2.10
N MET A 173 -5.11 -16.03 1.77
CA MET A 173 -5.70 -14.76 1.32
C MET A 173 -5.59 -14.59 -0.19
N MET A 174 -6.65 -14.11 -0.82
CA MET A 174 -6.63 -13.56 -2.19
C MET A 174 -6.53 -12.03 -2.14
N GLU A 175 -5.84 -11.47 -3.12
CA GLU A 175 -5.63 -10.03 -3.24
C GLU A 175 -5.72 -9.62 -4.71
N GLN A 176 -6.54 -8.60 -5.01
CA GLN A 176 -6.54 -7.88 -6.29
C GLN A 176 -6.05 -6.47 -6.07
N THR A 177 -4.99 -6.08 -6.77
CA THR A 177 -4.51 -4.70 -6.82
C THR A 177 -5.05 -3.99 -8.05
N LEU A 178 -5.49 -2.74 -7.86
CA LEU A 178 -5.89 -1.81 -8.91
C LEU A 178 -5.13 -0.50 -8.71
N HIS A 179 -4.76 0.14 -9.80
CA HIS A 179 -4.20 1.49 -9.77
C HIS A 179 -5.24 2.49 -10.24
N LEU A 180 -5.30 3.63 -9.56
CA LEU A 180 -6.19 4.73 -9.88
C LEU A 180 -5.37 6.02 -9.92
N PRO A 181 -5.41 6.83 -11.01
CA PRO A 181 -4.83 8.16 -10.99
C PRO A 181 -5.37 8.99 -9.82
N ALA A 182 -4.52 9.76 -9.14
CA ALA A 182 -4.93 10.52 -7.95
C ALA A 182 -6.06 11.51 -8.28
N GLU A 183 -6.03 12.11 -9.45
CA GLU A 183 -7.04 13.04 -9.95
C GLU A 183 -8.40 12.39 -10.25
N ALA A 184 -8.44 11.08 -10.45
CA ALA A 184 -9.68 10.33 -10.66
C ALA A 184 -10.36 9.87 -9.35
N GLN A 185 -9.73 10.11 -8.20
CA GLN A 185 -10.32 9.83 -6.90
C GLN A 185 -11.46 10.82 -6.62
N VAL A 186 -12.49 10.40 -5.88
CA VAL A 186 -13.65 11.25 -5.51
C VAL A 186 -13.20 12.54 -4.79
N ASP A 187 -12.22 12.43 -3.90
CA ASP A 187 -11.55 13.58 -3.30
C ASP A 187 -10.03 13.49 -3.57
N PRO A 188 -9.53 14.08 -4.67
CA PRO A 188 -8.11 14.06 -5.00
C PRO A 188 -7.22 14.70 -3.93
N THR A 189 -7.76 15.64 -3.13
CA THR A 189 -7.02 16.37 -2.08
C THR A 189 -6.65 15.48 -0.90
N ALA A 190 -7.37 14.38 -0.71
CA ALA A 190 -7.12 13.36 0.31
C ALA A 190 -6.08 12.32 -0.13
N SER A 191 -5.55 12.37 -1.37
CA SER A 191 -4.54 11.43 -1.83
C SER A 191 -3.18 11.65 -1.14
N PRO A 192 -2.35 10.60 -0.94
CA PRO A 192 -0.97 10.75 -0.46
C PRO A 192 -0.16 11.76 -1.28
N LEU A 193 -0.33 11.77 -2.62
CA LEU A 193 0.33 12.74 -3.48
C LEU A 193 -0.04 14.18 -3.08
N ALA A 194 -1.34 14.49 -2.99
CA ALA A 194 -1.79 15.84 -2.65
C ALA A 194 -1.39 16.25 -1.22
N ILE A 195 -1.41 15.32 -0.27
CA ILE A 195 -0.96 15.56 1.11
C ILE A 195 0.52 15.91 1.16
N LEU A 196 1.37 15.14 0.48
CA LEU A 196 2.82 15.37 0.43
C LEU A 196 3.16 16.67 -0.32
N GLU A 197 2.52 16.95 -1.47
CA GLU A 197 2.70 18.20 -2.21
C GLU A 197 2.29 19.43 -1.38
N ARG A 198 1.20 19.34 -0.65
CA ARG A 198 0.74 20.41 0.25
C ARG A 198 1.74 20.63 1.40
N GLN A 199 2.29 19.57 1.97
CA GLN A 199 3.27 19.65 3.07
C GLN A 199 4.61 20.22 2.61
N LEU A 200 5.05 19.92 1.40
CA LEU A 200 6.35 20.34 0.86
C LEU A 200 6.29 21.64 0.04
N GLY A 201 5.10 22.04 -0.39
CA GLY A 201 4.89 23.30 -1.13
C GLY A 201 5.28 23.23 -2.61
N HIS A 202 5.51 22.04 -3.18
CA HIS A 202 5.84 21.88 -4.61
C HIS A 202 5.29 20.55 -5.19
N LYS A 203 5.32 20.42 -6.53
CA LYS A 203 4.90 19.21 -7.24
C LYS A 203 5.96 18.10 -7.13
N LEU A 204 5.49 16.84 -6.99
CA LEU A 204 6.34 15.67 -6.75
C LEU A 204 6.36 14.66 -7.91
N THR A 205 5.55 14.88 -8.95
CA THR A 205 5.46 14.02 -10.14
C THR A 205 5.70 14.78 -11.43
#